data_10ae0eb950147aadf713e661592362ee
#
_entry.id   10ae0eb950147aadf713e661592362ee
#
_cell.length_a   1.000
_cell.length_b   1.000
_cell.length_c   1.000
_cell.angle_alpha   90.00
_cell.angle_beta   90.00
_cell.angle_gamma   90.00
#
_symmetry.space_group_name_H-M   'P 1'
#
loop_
_entity.id
_entity.type
_entity.pdbx_description
1 polymer ?
#
loop_
_entity_poly.entity_id
_entity_poly.type
_entity_poly.pdbx_seq_one_letter_code
_entity_poly.pdbx_strand_id
1 'polypeptide(L)'
;MAEFWSNSDRGYRLRLWIDQVGQDVEQNTSQVRARLSLHNEWYSFAEYNCYANVVVDGQKQEWSGRPAMLQFNSMIWLIDRTFTVRHNEDGAKNFGFSAHFSGDGGWSPAPGSLNISSNFTLTTIPRTSDITLSNCVIGQMCSIGIRRAVGSYYHEIRYHF
;
A
#
# COMPACT_ATOMS: atom_id res chain seq x y z
N MET A 1 9.91 -3.89 0.26
CA MET A 1 9.30 -3.86 -1.09
C MET A 1 8.77 -5.26 -1.41
N ALA A 2 7.51 -5.35 -1.79
CA ALA A 2 6.88 -6.59 -2.24
C ALA A 2 6.51 -6.49 -3.71
N GLU A 3 6.53 -7.62 -4.40
CA GLU A 3 6.31 -7.72 -5.84
C GLU A 3 5.22 -8.74 -6.14
N PHE A 4 4.32 -8.40 -7.04
CA PHE A 4 3.16 -9.20 -7.42
C PHE A 4 2.99 -9.23 -8.92
N TRP A 5 2.62 -10.40 -9.46
CA TRP A 5 2.39 -10.62 -10.87
C TRP A 5 0.94 -11.01 -11.14
N SER A 6 0.40 -10.58 -12.26
CA SER A 6 -0.94 -10.97 -12.72
C SER A 6 -0.94 -12.37 -13.35
N ASN A 7 -2.14 -12.81 -13.74
CA ASN A 7 -2.31 -13.82 -14.78
C ASN A 7 -1.55 -13.39 -16.05
N SER A 8 -1.21 -14.36 -16.89
CA SER A 8 -0.69 -14.10 -18.24
C SER A 8 -1.83 -14.19 -19.25
N ASP A 9 -1.88 -13.25 -20.18
CA ASP A 9 -2.76 -13.31 -21.33
C ASP A 9 -2.00 -12.88 -22.57
N ARG A 10 -1.91 -13.78 -23.55
CA ARG A 10 -1.22 -13.56 -24.85
C ARG A 10 0.20 -13.03 -24.70
N GLY A 11 0.92 -13.48 -23.67
CA GLY A 11 2.28 -13.06 -23.40
C GLY A 11 2.40 -11.72 -22.66
N TYR A 12 1.30 -11.16 -22.20
CA TYR A 12 1.29 -9.95 -21.37
C TYR A 12 1.03 -10.29 -19.93
N ARG A 13 1.72 -9.57 -19.02
CA ARG A 13 1.54 -9.65 -17.58
C ARG A 13 1.69 -8.28 -16.95
N LEU A 14 0.91 -8.03 -15.91
CA LEU A 14 1.17 -6.90 -15.01
C LEU A 14 2.20 -7.27 -13.95
N ARG A 15 2.98 -6.30 -13.55
CA ARG A 15 3.86 -6.36 -12.39
C ARG A 15 3.59 -5.15 -11.50
N LEU A 16 3.24 -5.42 -10.27
CA LEU A 16 2.96 -4.40 -9.26
C LEU A 16 3.99 -4.51 -8.14
N TRP A 17 4.61 -3.38 -7.80
CA TRP A 17 5.42 -3.24 -6.59
C TRP A 17 4.67 -2.40 -5.59
N ILE A 18 4.63 -2.90 -4.35
CA ILE A 18 4.10 -2.18 -3.18
C ILE A 18 5.26 -2.01 -2.19
N ASP A 19 5.47 -0.78 -1.76
CA ASP A 19 6.55 -0.43 -0.84
C ASP A 19 6.08 0.61 0.18
N GLN A 20 6.36 0.37 1.45
CA GLN A 20 6.19 1.37 2.49
C GLN A 20 7.43 2.28 2.48
N VAL A 21 7.26 3.52 2.04
CA VAL A 21 8.36 4.47 1.83
C VAL A 21 8.50 5.51 2.93
N GLY A 22 7.55 5.58 3.86
CA GLY A 22 7.60 6.50 4.99
C GLY A 22 6.50 6.24 6.02
N GLN A 23 6.69 6.81 7.20
CA GLN A 23 5.71 6.83 8.29
C GLN A 23 5.62 8.23 8.89
N ASP A 24 4.40 8.64 9.24
CA ASP A 24 4.12 9.80 10.07
C ASP A 24 3.49 9.30 11.37
N VAL A 25 4.27 9.33 12.45
CA VAL A 25 3.88 8.81 13.76
C VAL A 25 2.78 9.67 14.39
N GLU A 26 2.84 11.00 14.21
CA GLU A 26 1.88 11.94 14.78
C GLU A 26 0.51 11.78 14.12
N GLN A 27 0.48 11.69 12.79
CA GLN A 27 -0.75 11.54 12.03
C GLN A 27 -1.25 10.09 11.97
N ASN A 28 -0.48 9.14 12.48
CA ASN A 28 -0.78 7.71 12.43
C ASN A 28 -1.00 7.21 11.00
N THR A 29 -0.10 7.61 10.09
CA THR A 29 -0.18 7.26 8.66
C THR A 29 1.13 6.71 8.13
N SER A 30 1.05 5.96 7.04
CA SER A 30 2.21 5.55 6.25
C SER A 30 2.07 5.99 4.81
N GLN A 31 3.21 6.26 4.18
CA GLN A 31 3.29 6.50 2.74
C GLN A 31 3.58 5.17 2.04
N VAL A 32 2.68 4.77 1.15
CA VAL A 32 2.77 3.52 0.39
C VAL A 32 2.90 3.86 -1.08
N ARG A 33 4.03 3.51 -1.68
CA ARG A 33 4.27 3.68 -3.11
C ARG A 33 3.84 2.43 -3.86
N ALA A 34 2.99 2.60 -4.85
CA ALA A 34 2.59 1.56 -5.78
C ALA A 34 3.10 1.89 -7.19
N ARG A 35 3.79 0.94 -7.81
CA ARG A 35 4.29 1.07 -9.19
C ARG A 35 3.79 -0.08 -10.03
N LEU A 36 3.07 0.23 -11.10
CA LEU A 36 2.50 -0.73 -12.02
C LEU A 36 3.18 -0.66 -13.38
N SER A 37 3.59 -1.80 -13.90
CA SER A 37 4.12 -1.93 -15.26
C SER A 37 3.41 -3.05 -16.02
N LEU A 38 3.35 -2.90 -17.35
CA LEU A 38 2.93 -3.93 -18.29
C LEU A 38 4.17 -4.54 -18.94
N HIS A 39 4.27 -5.87 -18.89
CA HIS A 39 5.35 -6.65 -19.51
C HIS A 39 4.82 -7.40 -20.71
N ASN A 40 5.62 -7.45 -21.76
CA ASN A 40 5.42 -8.29 -22.95
C ASN A 40 6.48 -9.38 -23.01
N GLU A 41 6.06 -10.63 -22.91
CA GLU A 41 6.96 -11.80 -22.94
C GLU A 41 7.06 -12.43 -24.34
N TRP A 42 6.18 -12.09 -25.29
CA TRP A 42 6.11 -12.81 -26.57
C TRP A 42 6.21 -11.90 -27.80
N TYR A 43 5.24 -11.04 -28.05
CA TYR A 43 5.07 -10.32 -29.31
C TYR A 43 5.00 -8.81 -29.12
N SER A 44 5.36 -8.09 -30.18
CA SER A 44 4.99 -6.69 -30.29
C SER A 44 3.48 -6.57 -30.47
N PHE A 45 2.86 -5.58 -29.89
CA PHE A 45 1.49 -5.26 -30.20
C PHE A 45 1.35 -3.84 -30.75
N ALA A 46 0.33 -3.67 -31.59
CA ALA A 46 0.00 -2.37 -32.18
C ALA A 46 -0.57 -1.45 -31.13
N GLU A 47 -0.51 -0.14 -31.38
CA GLU A 47 -1.16 0.85 -30.56
C GLU A 47 -2.68 0.63 -30.52
N TYR A 48 -3.24 0.53 -29.34
CA TYR A 48 -4.69 0.51 -29.10
C TYR A 48 -5.00 1.10 -27.73
N ASN A 49 -6.27 1.47 -27.52
CA ASN A 49 -6.67 2.06 -26.27
C ASN A 49 -6.56 1.06 -25.14
N CYS A 50 -5.96 1.48 -24.04
CA CYS A 50 -5.79 0.67 -22.84
C CYS A 50 -6.22 1.46 -21.62
N TYR A 51 -6.62 0.71 -20.63
CA TYR A 51 -6.98 1.22 -19.31
C TYR A 51 -6.27 0.39 -18.23
N ALA A 52 -5.79 1.06 -17.21
CA ALA A 52 -5.26 0.40 -16.02
C ALA A 52 -5.68 1.15 -14.76
N ASN A 53 -5.72 0.45 -13.65
CA ASN A 53 -5.86 1.07 -12.34
C ASN A 53 -5.09 0.32 -11.27
N VAL A 54 -4.79 1.04 -10.20
CA VAL A 54 -4.30 0.49 -8.94
C VAL A 54 -5.20 1.01 -7.82
N VAL A 55 -5.61 0.13 -6.93
CA VAL A 55 -6.35 0.47 -5.71
C VAL A 55 -5.49 0.07 -4.52
N VAL A 56 -5.26 1.00 -3.60
CA VAL A 56 -4.51 0.82 -2.35
C VAL A 56 -5.36 1.32 -1.20
N ASP A 57 -5.75 0.45 -0.28
CA ASP A 57 -6.61 0.80 0.87
C ASP A 57 -7.87 1.60 0.44
N GLY A 58 -8.54 1.15 -0.62
CA GLY A 58 -9.74 1.80 -1.18
C GLY A 58 -9.48 3.05 -2.02
N GLN A 59 -8.26 3.57 -2.05
CA GLN A 59 -7.89 4.73 -2.88
C GLN A 59 -7.48 4.27 -4.28
N LYS A 60 -8.09 4.85 -5.31
CA LYS A 60 -7.89 4.44 -6.70
C LYS A 60 -7.02 5.45 -7.46
N GLN A 61 -6.08 4.95 -8.25
CA GLN A 61 -5.37 5.68 -9.30
C GLN A 61 -5.62 5.00 -10.64
N GLU A 62 -6.00 5.79 -11.62
CA GLU A 62 -6.31 5.33 -12.98
C GLU A 62 -5.25 5.82 -13.96
N TRP A 63 -5.09 5.03 -15.01
CA TRP A 63 -4.31 5.36 -16.19
C TRP A 63 -5.08 4.92 -17.43
N SER A 64 -5.06 5.74 -18.46
CA SER A 64 -5.58 5.38 -19.79
C SER A 64 -4.67 5.96 -20.86
N GLY A 65 -4.52 5.24 -21.95
CA GLY A 65 -3.63 5.67 -23.02
C GLY A 65 -3.54 4.65 -24.16
N ARG A 66 -2.70 4.99 -25.11
CA ARG A 66 -2.33 4.13 -26.23
C ARG A 66 -0.83 3.88 -26.16
N PRO A 67 -0.39 2.83 -25.43
CA PRO A 67 1.04 2.54 -25.34
C PRO A 67 1.56 2.24 -26.75
N ALA A 68 2.75 2.75 -27.05
CA ALA A 68 3.45 2.40 -28.26
C ALA A 68 3.74 0.89 -28.30
N MET A 69 4.11 0.36 -29.45
CA MET A 69 4.42 -1.06 -29.63
C MET A 69 5.39 -1.57 -28.55
N LEU A 70 4.95 -2.52 -27.78
CA LEU A 70 5.80 -3.27 -26.86
C LEU A 70 6.53 -4.36 -27.62
N GLN A 71 7.85 -4.25 -27.65
CA GLN A 71 8.68 -5.27 -28.25
C GLN A 71 8.77 -6.50 -27.35
N PHE A 72 9.19 -7.61 -27.91
CA PHE A 72 9.47 -8.83 -27.16
C PHE A 72 10.38 -8.55 -25.96
N ASN A 73 10.01 -9.12 -24.84
CA ASN A 73 10.74 -9.02 -23.57
C ASN A 73 10.96 -7.57 -23.09
N SER A 74 9.99 -6.72 -23.32
CA SER A 74 10.01 -5.30 -22.92
C SER A 74 8.94 -4.99 -21.88
N MET A 75 9.02 -3.81 -21.30
CA MET A 75 8.02 -3.31 -20.37
C MET A 75 7.77 -1.81 -20.53
N ILE A 76 6.61 -1.36 -20.12
CA ILE A 76 6.28 0.06 -19.92
C ILE A 76 5.73 0.30 -18.53
N TRP A 77 6.03 1.47 -17.98
CA TRP A 77 5.42 1.95 -16.75
C TRP A 77 4.04 2.55 -17.04
N LEU A 78 3.04 2.17 -16.25
CA LEU A 78 1.68 2.67 -16.35
C LEU A 78 1.37 3.65 -15.22
N ILE A 79 1.65 3.25 -13.98
CA ILE A 79 1.32 4.02 -12.79
C ILE A 79 2.53 4.00 -11.84
N ASP A 80 2.86 5.17 -11.30
CA ASP A 80 3.78 5.35 -10.16
C ASP A 80 3.15 6.37 -9.21
N ARG A 81 2.60 5.92 -8.10
CA ARG A 81 1.85 6.75 -7.17
C ARG A 81 2.16 6.39 -5.73
N THR A 82 2.26 7.42 -4.89
CA THR A 82 2.33 7.27 -3.44
C THR A 82 0.96 7.60 -2.83
N PHE A 83 0.48 6.71 -1.98
CA PHE A 83 -0.78 6.79 -1.25
C PHE A 83 -0.50 7.02 0.23
N THR A 84 -1.35 7.80 0.89
CA THR A 84 -1.33 7.94 2.34
C THR A 84 -2.33 6.95 2.94
N VAL A 85 -1.83 6.00 3.71
CA VAL A 85 -2.63 4.95 4.36
C VAL A 85 -2.68 5.20 5.86
N ARG A 86 -3.89 5.32 6.41
CA ARG A 86 -4.10 5.51 7.84
C ARG A 86 -4.06 4.18 8.57
N HIS A 87 -3.31 4.15 9.68
CA HIS A 87 -3.27 3.00 10.58
C HIS A 87 -4.49 2.97 11.51
N ASN A 88 -4.75 1.79 12.08
CA ASN A 88 -5.72 1.62 13.15
C ASN A 88 -5.25 2.38 14.41
N GLU A 89 -6.11 2.50 15.39
CA GLU A 89 -5.79 3.18 16.65
C GLU A 89 -4.62 2.54 17.40
N ASP A 90 -4.44 1.23 17.26
CA ASP A 90 -3.33 0.46 17.83
C ASP A 90 -2.00 0.62 17.06
N GLY A 91 -2.00 1.37 15.97
CA GLY A 91 -0.85 1.58 15.10
C GLY A 91 -0.60 0.46 14.10
N ALA A 92 -1.35 -0.63 14.14
CA ALA A 92 -1.26 -1.69 13.15
C ALA A 92 -2.06 -1.35 11.89
N LYS A 93 -1.68 -1.92 10.75
CA LYS A 93 -2.47 -1.82 9.52
C LYS A 93 -2.14 -2.97 8.58
N ASN A 94 -3.19 -3.65 8.14
CA ASN A 94 -3.20 -4.51 6.98
C ASN A 94 -4.28 -3.98 6.03
N PHE A 95 -3.99 -3.91 4.73
CA PHE A 95 -4.93 -3.42 3.74
C PHE A 95 -4.91 -4.28 2.48
N GLY A 96 -6.06 -4.34 1.81
CA GLY A 96 -6.19 -4.94 0.49
C GLY A 96 -5.71 -3.98 -0.60
N PHE A 97 -5.09 -4.53 -1.62
CA PHE A 97 -4.77 -3.80 -2.85
C PHE A 97 -5.13 -4.62 -4.08
N SER A 98 -5.34 -3.93 -5.18
CA SER A 98 -5.56 -4.57 -6.49
C SER A 98 -4.97 -3.72 -7.61
N ALA A 99 -4.69 -4.39 -8.73
CA ALA A 99 -4.37 -3.74 -9.99
C ALA A 99 -5.11 -4.45 -11.12
N HIS A 100 -5.53 -3.67 -12.09
CA HIS A 100 -6.25 -4.15 -13.27
C HIS A 100 -5.70 -3.48 -14.52
N PHE A 101 -5.68 -4.24 -15.62
CA PHE A 101 -5.40 -3.73 -16.95
C PHE A 101 -6.37 -4.38 -17.96
N SER A 102 -6.85 -3.59 -18.90
CA SER A 102 -7.60 -4.08 -20.07
C SER A 102 -7.19 -3.34 -21.32
N GLY A 103 -7.07 -4.07 -22.43
CA GLY A 103 -6.99 -3.51 -23.75
C GLY A 103 -8.38 -3.20 -24.31
N ASP A 104 -8.45 -2.45 -25.39
CA ASP A 104 -9.68 -2.13 -26.13
C ASP A 104 -10.15 -3.41 -26.84
N GLY A 105 -11.11 -4.07 -26.22
CA GLY A 105 -11.50 -5.44 -26.49
C GLY A 105 -11.73 -5.79 -27.96
N GLY A 106 -11.28 -6.94 -28.33
CA GLY A 106 -11.61 -7.60 -29.59
C GLY A 106 -10.51 -7.67 -30.64
N TRP A 107 -9.39 -6.99 -30.44
CA TRP A 107 -8.28 -7.11 -31.37
C TRP A 107 -7.22 -8.12 -30.88
N SER A 108 -6.92 -9.10 -31.69
CA SER A 108 -5.79 -10.00 -31.47
C SER A 108 -4.53 -9.32 -32.05
N PRO A 109 -3.45 -9.10 -31.28
CA PRO A 109 -3.08 -9.73 -30.02
C PRO A 109 -3.27 -8.87 -28.75
N ALA A 110 -4.24 -7.96 -28.71
CA ALA A 110 -4.49 -7.18 -27.49
C ALA A 110 -4.74 -8.07 -26.27
N PRO A 111 -4.11 -7.81 -25.11
CA PRO A 111 -4.41 -8.54 -23.90
C PRO A 111 -5.85 -8.26 -23.46
N GLY A 112 -6.53 -9.28 -22.95
CA GLY A 112 -7.84 -9.11 -22.34
C GLY A 112 -7.73 -8.46 -20.97
N SER A 113 -8.11 -9.19 -19.93
CA SER A 113 -8.08 -8.69 -18.57
C SER A 113 -6.90 -9.29 -17.79
N LEU A 114 -6.05 -8.40 -17.25
CA LEU A 114 -4.96 -8.76 -16.36
C LEU A 114 -5.27 -8.24 -14.97
N ASN A 115 -5.14 -9.08 -13.93
CA ASN A 115 -5.56 -8.72 -12.58
C ASN A 115 -4.52 -9.15 -11.54
N ILE A 116 -4.38 -8.32 -10.53
CA ILE A 116 -3.62 -8.61 -9.30
C ILE A 116 -4.52 -8.24 -8.13
N SER A 117 -4.58 -9.07 -7.09
CA SER A 117 -5.17 -8.72 -5.81
C SER A 117 -4.48 -9.46 -4.68
N SER A 118 -4.20 -8.76 -3.59
CA SER A 118 -3.58 -9.31 -2.40
C SER A 118 -3.71 -8.34 -1.22
N ASN A 119 -3.06 -8.67 -0.11
CA ASN A 119 -2.98 -7.82 1.07
C ASN A 119 -1.53 -7.44 1.36
N PHE A 120 -1.35 -6.29 1.99
CA PHE A 120 -0.05 -5.79 2.43
C PHE A 120 -0.14 -5.34 3.89
N THR A 121 0.84 -5.76 4.70
CA THR A 121 0.93 -5.38 6.11
C THR A 121 2.01 -4.33 6.27
N LEU A 122 1.63 -3.20 6.85
CA LEU A 122 2.56 -2.12 7.18
C LEU A 122 3.30 -2.41 8.49
N THR A 123 4.48 -1.83 8.61
CA THR A 123 5.18 -1.76 9.88
C THR A 123 4.33 -0.99 10.88
N THR A 124 4.09 -1.58 12.05
CA THR A 124 3.28 -0.97 13.11
C THR A 124 3.90 0.36 13.56
N ILE A 125 3.07 1.38 13.67
CA ILE A 125 3.46 2.68 14.26
C ILE A 125 3.35 2.57 15.78
N PRO A 126 4.44 2.81 16.54
CA PRO A 126 4.37 2.84 17.99
C PRO A 126 3.41 3.94 18.46
N ARG A 127 2.48 3.60 19.34
CA ARG A 127 1.55 4.57 19.93
C ARG A 127 2.00 4.94 21.33
N THR A 128 1.83 6.21 21.69
CA THR A 128 2.07 6.69 23.06
C THR A 128 1.08 6.06 24.01
N SER A 129 1.55 5.71 25.20
CA SER A 129 0.67 5.26 26.29
C SER A 129 0.06 6.45 27.01
N ASP A 130 -1.22 6.36 27.35
CA ASP A 130 -1.88 7.37 28.17
C ASP A 130 -1.57 7.11 29.64
N ILE A 131 -1.19 8.16 30.35
CA ILE A 131 -0.98 8.14 31.79
C ILE A 131 -2.06 9.01 32.44
N THR A 132 -2.86 8.42 33.30
CA THR A 132 -3.85 9.14 34.12
C THR A 132 -3.41 9.12 35.57
N LEU A 133 -3.44 10.27 36.19
CA LEU A 133 -3.17 10.42 37.62
C LEU A 133 -4.50 10.71 38.37
N SER A 134 -4.74 9.97 39.43
CA SER A 134 -5.79 10.41 40.38
C SER A 134 -5.31 11.63 41.16
N ASN A 135 -6.24 12.43 41.67
CA ASN A 135 -5.91 13.52 42.56
C ASN A 135 -5.18 12.95 43.78
N CYS A 136 -4.00 13.50 44.06
CA CYS A 136 -3.17 13.05 45.16
C CYS A 136 -3.22 14.08 46.30
N VAL A 137 -3.49 13.60 47.50
CA VAL A 137 -3.46 14.40 48.75
C VAL A 137 -2.26 13.89 49.58
N ILE A 138 -1.55 14.80 50.19
CA ILE A 138 -0.39 14.45 51.05
C ILE A 138 -0.80 13.42 52.10
N GLY A 139 -0.09 12.32 52.18
CA GLY A 139 -0.34 11.21 53.12
C GLY A 139 -1.39 10.16 52.68
N GLN A 140 -1.94 10.27 51.46
CA GLN A 140 -2.85 9.28 50.88
C GLN A 140 -2.19 8.55 49.70
N MET A 141 -2.68 7.32 49.45
CA MET A 141 -2.26 6.55 48.28
C MET A 141 -2.83 7.19 47.00
N CYS A 142 -1.98 7.37 46.01
CA CYS A 142 -2.35 7.82 44.64
C CYS A 142 -2.38 6.63 43.70
N SER A 143 -3.38 6.61 42.83
CA SER A 143 -3.45 5.62 41.74
C SER A 143 -2.93 6.22 40.47
N ILE A 144 -2.00 5.49 39.81
CA ILE A 144 -1.49 5.80 38.47
C ILE A 144 -2.09 4.76 37.51
N GLY A 145 -2.93 5.22 36.60
CA GLY A 145 -3.46 4.39 35.53
C GLY A 145 -2.56 4.52 34.30
N ILE A 146 -2.11 3.40 33.77
CA ILE A 146 -1.36 3.36 32.51
C ILE A 146 -2.15 2.54 31.51
N ARG A 147 -2.63 3.21 30.44
CA ARG A 147 -3.17 2.54 29.25
C ARG A 147 -2.04 2.38 28.26
N ARG A 148 -1.52 1.16 28.14
CA ARG A 148 -0.47 0.86 27.17
C ARG A 148 -1.03 0.86 25.75
N ALA A 149 -0.36 1.53 24.84
CA ALA A 149 -0.57 1.34 23.42
C ALA A 149 -0.06 -0.04 23.00
N VAL A 150 -0.77 -0.69 22.09
CA VAL A 150 -0.31 -1.95 21.49
C VAL A 150 0.99 -1.69 20.73
N GLY A 151 1.99 -2.55 20.94
CA GLY A 151 3.32 -2.39 20.34
C GLY A 151 4.24 -1.39 21.03
N SER A 152 3.79 -0.75 22.13
CA SER A 152 4.67 0.13 22.90
C SER A 152 5.72 -0.68 23.66
N TYR A 153 6.94 -0.19 23.62
CA TYR A 153 8.07 -0.79 24.25
C TYR A 153 8.18 -0.38 25.72
N TYR A 154 9.35 -0.24 26.19
CA TYR A 154 9.69 -0.01 27.57
C TYR A 154 9.16 1.34 28.08
N HIS A 155 8.48 1.36 29.25
CA HIS A 155 8.06 2.58 29.95
C HIS A 155 8.81 2.67 31.28
N GLU A 156 9.58 3.73 31.44
CA GLU A 156 10.22 4.09 32.69
C GLU A 156 9.37 5.15 33.39
N ILE A 157 8.91 4.87 34.61
CA ILE A 157 8.21 5.84 35.42
C ILE A 157 9.21 6.44 36.42
N ARG A 158 9.49 7.73 36.29
CA ARG A 158 10.35 8.47 37.21
C ARG A 158 9.50 9.37 38.10
N TYR A 159 9.71 9.29 39.39
CA TYR A 159 9.09 10.17 40.38
C TYR A 159 10.06 11.28 40.73
N HIS A 160 9.55 12.51 40.73
CA HIS A 160 10.23 13.67 41.32
C HIS A 160 9.39 14.17 42.49
N PHE A 161 9.97 14.17 43.66
CA PHE A 161 9.41 14.76 44.87
C PHE A 161 9.95 16.17 45.07
#